data_10ca93d41ddefd18875d46185be80f55
#
_entry.id   10ca93d41ddefd18875d46185be80f55
#
_cell.length_a   1.000
_cell.length_b   1.000
_cell.length_c   1.000
_cell.angle_alpha   90.00
_cell.angle_beta   90.00
_cell.angle_gamma   90.00
#
_symmetry.space_group_name_H-M   'P 1'
#
loop_
_entity.id
_entity.type
_entity.pdbx_description
1 polymer ?
#
loop_
_entity_poly.entity_id
_entity_poly.type
_entity_poly.pdbx_seq_one_letter_code
_entity_poly.pdbx_strand_id
1 'polypeptide(L)'
;MEIVFATHNAHKRGEVEAIMKKAWPKVSLVAPKGEPPIEDGSTFAENALIKARAAFVATGIASIADDSGICVDALGGEPGIHSARYSGSGDDRENLDLLLKNLEGIDERRAYFVCVAAFVDHDGEHTIEKRWHGQIARSAHGGGGFGYDPIFEPQGLGKTAAELSSEEKNEISHRGQAFVTMASFLRDRFGA
;
A
#
# COMPACT_ATOMS: atom_id res chain seq x y z
N MET A 1 -15.21 17.22 -4.31
CA MET A 1 -15.67 15.81 -4.29
C MET A 1 -15.17 15.15 -3.03
N GLU A 2 -16.07 14.62 -2.19
CA GLU A 2 -15.68 13.83 -1.02
C GLU A 2 -15.64 12.36 -1.37
N ILE A 3 -14.58 11.67 -0.91
CA ILE A 3 -14.39 10.23 -1.06
C ILE A 3 -13.88 9.69 0.29
N VAL A 4 -14.44 8.60 0.78
CA VAL A 4 -13.93 7.95 2.00
C VAL A 4 -12.67 7.17 1.65
N PHE A 5 -11.57 7.42 2.37
CA PHE A 5 -10.40 6.54 2.31
C PHE A 5 -10.39 5.60 3.50
N ALA A 6 -10.72 4.34 3.23
CA ALA A 6 -10.91 3.29 4.22
C ALA A 6 -9.58 2.72 4.73
N THR A 7 -8.84 3.53 5.48
CA THR A 7 -7.61 3.11 6.15
C THR A 7 -7.55 3.62 7.58
N HIS A 8 -7.01 2.80 8.49
CA HIS A 8 -6.68 3.15 9.87
C HIS A 8 -5.16 3.31 10.06
N ASN A 9 -4.38 3.07 9.00
CA ASN A 9 -2.93 3.26 9.01
C ASN A 9 -2.59 4.72 8.68
N ALA A 10 -2.03 5.44 9.66
CA ALA A 10 -1.70 6.87 9.53
C ALA A 10 -0.63 7.13 8.46
N HIS A 11 0.35 6.23 8.28
CA HIS A 11 1.39 6.37 7.26
C HIS A 11 0.79 6.25 5.86
N LYS A 12 -0.02 5.20 5.61
CA LYS A 12 -0.73 5.05 4.34
C LYS A 12 -1.61 6.26 4.03
N ARG A 13 -2.31 6.75 5.06
CA ARG A 13 -3.18 7.91 4.93
C ARG A 13 -2.39 9.13 4.45
N GLY A 14 -1.27 9.45 5.10
CA GLY A 14 -0.44 10.60 4.73
C GLY A 14 0.10 10.50 3.30
N GLU A 15 0.59 9.32 2.88
CA GLU A 15 1.06 9.10 1.51
C GLU A 15 -0.07 9.31 0.49
N VAL A 16 -1.23 8.65 0.70
CA VAL A 16 -2.35 8.71 -0.25
C VAL A 16 -2.95 10.11 -0.33
N GLU A 17 -3.08 10.83 0.80
CA GLU A 17 -3.55 12.22 0.80
C GLU A 17 -2.61 13.12 -0.03
N ALA A 18 -1.30 12.99 0.11
CA ALA A 18 -0.33 13.75 -0.66
C ALA A 18 -0.41 13.43 -2.17
N ILE A 19 -0.46 12.13 -2.51
CA ILE A 19 -0.56 11.65 -3.90
C ILE A 19 -1.85 12.14 -4.56
N MET A 20 -3.00 11.92 -3.90
CA MET A 20 -4.31 12.30 -4.43
C MET A 20 -4.45 13.81 -4.56
N LYS A 21 -3.97 14.59 -3.60
CA LYS A 21 -3.99 16.06 -3.67
C LYS A 21 -3.17 16.59 -4.85
N LYS A 22 -2.01 15.97 -5.15
CA LYS A 22 -1.19 16.32 -6.32
C LYS A 22 -1.88 15.93 -7.63
N ALA A 23 -2.45 14.71 -7.69
CA ALA A 23 -3.06 14.16 -8.90
C ALA A 23 -4.47 14.71 -9.19
N TRP A 24 -5.23 15.04 -8.15
CA TRP A 24 -6.59 15.58 -8.24
C TRP A 24 -6.88 16.59 -7.11
N PRO A 25 -6.48 17.86 -7.24
CA PRO A 25 -6.60 18.87 -6.18
C PRO A 25 -8.02 19.13 -5.64
N LYS A 26 -9.05 18.77 -6.41
CA LYS A 26 -10.46 18.96 -6.04
C LYS A 26 -11.03 17.83 -5.18
N VAL A 27 -10.29 16.73 -4.97
CA VAL A 27 -10.72 15.65 -4.10
C VAL A 27 -10.45 15.98 -2.64
N SER A 28 -11.40 15.60 -1.78
CA SER A 28 -11.24 15.61 -0.32
C SER A 28 -11.38 14.18 0.19
N LEU A 29 -10.32 13.65 0.77
CA LEU A 29 -10.36 12.34 1.40
C LEU A 29 -10.85 12.48 2.84
N VAL A 30 -11.91 11.75 3.17
CA VAL A 30 -12.48 11.73 4.53
C VAL A 30 -12.19 10.39 5.21
N ALA A 31 -12.14 10.39 6.53
CA ALA A 31 -11.87 9.19 7.31
C ALA A 31 -13.05 8.20 7.25
N PRO A 32 -12.78 6.89 7.33
CA PRO A 32 -13.83 5.90 7.49
C PRO A 32 -14.55 6.09 8.83
N LYS A 33 -15.77 5.60 8.91
CA LYS A 33 -16.56 5.53 10.16
C LYS A 33 -16.56 4.09 10.68
N GLY A 34 -16.53 3.96 12.01
CA GLY A 34 -16.61 2.67 12.69
C GLY A 34 -15.27 1.92 12.75
N GLU A 35 -15.36 0.68 13.23
CA GLU A 35 -14.21 -0.21 13.35
C GLU A 35 -13.79 -0.77 11.97
N PRO A 36 -12.50 -1.10 11.81
CA PRO A 36 -12.03 -1.74 10.59
C PRO A 36 -12.72 -3.10 10.40
N PRO A 37 -13.09 -3.45 9.16
CA PRO A 37 -13.62 -4.78 8.89
C PRO A 37 -12.53 -5.85 9.08
N ILE A 38 -12.96 -7.10 9.28
CA ILE A 38 -12.04 -8.24 9.28
C ILE A 38 -11.55 -8.45 7.84
N GLU A 39 -10.24 -8.47 7.67
CA GLU A 39 -9.57 -8.74 6.39
C GLU A 39 -9.28 -10.24 6.30
N ASP A 40 -10.26 -11.01 5.82
CA ASP A 40 -10.19 -12.47 5.65
C ASP A 40 -10.06 -12.91 4.19
N GLY A 41 -9.79 -11.97 3.30
CA GLY A 41 -9.51 -12.24 1.90
C GLY A 41 -8.19 -12.99 1.68
N SER A 42 -8.14 -13.78 0.63
CA SER A 42 -6.97 -14.56 0.22
C SER A 42 -6.00 -13.79 -0.70
N THR A 43 -6.41 -12.61 -1.15
CA THR A 43 -5.65 -11.74 -2.05
C THR A 43 -5.68 -10.29 -1.59
N PHE A 44 -4.70 -9.49 -2.03
CA PHE A 44 -4.70 -8.05 -1.79
C PHE A 44 -5.97 -7.37 -2.37
N ALA A 45 -6.46 -7.83 -3.52
CA ALA A 45 -7.66 -7.27 -4.14
C ALA A 45 -8.91 -7.53 -3.29
N GLU A 46 -9.07 -8.75 -2.76
CA GLU A 46 -10.18 -9.09 -1.87
C GLU A 46 -10.15 -8.24 -0.60
N ASN A 47 -8.99 -8.11 0.06
CA ASN A 47 -8.85 -7.31 1.27
C ASN A 47 -9.10 -5.81 1.01
N ALA A 48 -8.59 -5.27 -0.11
CA ALA A 48 -8.88 -3.89 -0.48
C ALA A 48 -10.37 -3.64 -0.72
N LEU A 49 -11.06 -4.57 -1.42
CA LEU A 49 -12.50 -4.50 -1.67
C LEU A 49 -13.32 -4.64 -0.37
N ILE A 50 -12.94 -5.55 0.54
CA ILE A 50 -13.60 -5.68 1.86
C ILE A 50 -13.62 -4.33 2.57
N LYS A 51 -12.48 -3.63 2.62
CA LYS A 51 -12.38 -2.31 3.25
C LYS A 51 -13.21 -1.24 2.56
N ALA A 52 -13.12 -1.16 1.23
CA ALA A 52 -13.85 -0.16 0.46
C ALA A 52 -15.38 -0.36 0.54
N ARG A 53 -15.85 -1.61 0.46
CA ARG A 53 -17.27 -1.98 0.61
C ARG A 53 -17.81 -1.61 1.99
N ALA A 54 -17.06 -1.96 3.05
CA ALA A 54 -17.45 -1.64 4.42
C ALA A 54 -17.61 -0.13 4.62
N ALA A 55 -16.68 0.67 4.11
CA ALA A 55 -16.75 2.12 4.20
C ALA A 55 -17.92 2.71 3.39
N PHE A 56 -18.17 2.18 2.19
CA PHE A 56 -19.30 2.60 1.37
C PHE A 56 -20.64 2.27 2.04
N VAL A 57 -20.80 1.06 2.58
CA VAL A 57 -22.02 0.66 3.31
C VAL A 57 -22.26 1.54 4.53
N ALA A 58 -21.19 1.86 5.28
CA ALA A 58 -21.30 2.67 6.50
C ALA A 58 -21.61 4.15 6.25
N THR A 59 -21.30 4.68 5.06
CA THR A 59 -21.37 6.12 4.80
C THR A 59 -22.30 6.51 3.66
N GLY A 60 -22.56 5.62 2.72
CA GLY A 60 -23.24 5.93 1.45
C GLY A 60 -22.39 6.79 0.50
N ILE A 61 -21.13 7.06 0.85
CA ILE A 61 -20.20 7.90 0.06
C ILE A 61 -19.26 7.00 -0.70
N ALA A 62 -18.96 7.34 -1.95
CA ALA A 62 -17.96 6.65 -2.76
C ALA A 62 -16.67 6.45 -1.95
N SER A 63 -16.14 5.25 -1.94
CA SER A 63 -15.06 4.86 -1.04
C SER A 63 -13.89 4.25 -1.79
N ILE A 64 -12.68 4.56 -1.35
CA ILE A 64 -11.45 3.92 -1.79
C ILE A 64 -10.77 3.24 -0.60
N ALA A 65 -10.01 2.19 -0.88
CA ALA A 65 -9.15 1.51 0.08
C ALA A 65 -7.89 1.02 -0.62
N ASP A 66 -6.87 0.64 0.14
CA ASP A 66 -5.75 -0.14 -0.37
C ASP A 66 -5.51 -1.37 0.48
N ASP A 67 -5.02 -2.42 -0.16
CA ASP A 67 -4.25 -3.44 0.51
C ASP A 67 -2.89 -3.57 -0.15
N SER A 68 -1.85 -3.76 0.66
CA SER A 68 -0.47 -3.69 0.18
C SER A 68 0.47 -4.49 1.06
N GLY A 69 1.53 -5.00 0.46
CA GLY A 69 2.55 -5.75 1.17
C GLY A 69 3.80 -5.95 0.32
N ILE A 70 4.77 -6.63 0.91
CA ILE A 70 6.00 -7.04 0.23
C ILE A 70 5.95 -8.53 -0.08
N CYS A 71 6.38 -8.90 -1.29
CA CYS A 71 6.48 -10.27 -1.73
C CYS A 71 7.94 -10.56 -2.08
N VAL A 72 8.48 -11.66 -1.57
CA VAL A 72 9.87 -12.08 -1.78
C VAL A 72 9.91 -13.39 -2.54
N ASP A 73 10.58 -13.40 -3.69
CA ASP A 73 10.58 -14.56 -4.61
C ASP A 73 11.14 -15.83 -3.93
N ALA A 74 12.26 -15.68 -3.21
CA ALA A 74 12.91 -16.81 -2.51
C ALA A 74 12.05 -17.43 -1.38
N LEU A 75 11.04 -16.70 -0.90
CA LEU A 75 10.12 -17.15 0.14
C LEU A 75 8.73 -17.51 -0.44
N GLY A 76 8.65 -17.80 -1.75
CA GLY A 76 7.38 -18.16 -2.40
C GLY A 76 6.32 -17.07 -2.38
N GLY A 77 6.74 -15.81 -2.24
CA GLY A 77 5.85 -14.63 -2.19
C GLY A 77 5.52 -14.16 -0.77
N GLU A 78 6.01 -14.84 0.26
CA GLU A 78 5.87 -14.32 1.64
C GLU A 78 6.69 -13.02 1.84
N PRO A 79 6.26 -12.15 2.77
CA PRO A 79 5.06 -12.17 3.63
C PRO A 79 3.71 -11.97 2.92
N GLY A 80 3.67 -11.37 1.72
CA GLY A 80 2.44 -11.19 0.94
C GLY A 80 1.36 -10.41 1.73
N ILE A 81 0.12 -10.91 1.75
CA ILE A 81 -1.01 -10.30 2.48
C ILE A 81 -0.80 -10.28 4.02
N HIS A 82 0.19 -10.98 4.52
CA HIS A 82 0.53 -11.01 5.95
C HIS A 82 1.61 -9.98 6.33
N SER A 83 2.04 -9.12 5.41
CA SER A 83 3.14 -8.16 5.62
C SER A 83 3.03 -7.35 6.90
N ALA A 84 1.85 -6.83 7.23
CA ALA A 84 1.65 -6.00 8.43
C ALA A 84 1.68 -6.79 9.76
N ARG A 85 1.63 -8.13 9.71
CA ARG A 85 1.56 -9.01 10.89
C ARG A 85 2.47 -10.24 10.76
N TYR A 86 3.53 -10.15 9.98
CA TYR A 86 4.39 -11.28 9.63
C TYR A 86 5.05 -11.93 10.85
N SER A 87 5.47 -11.13 11.84
CA SER A 87 5.99 -11.61 13.14
C SER A 87 4.90 -12.09 14.11
N GLY A 88 3.63 -11.73 13.84
CA GLY A 88 2.51 -11.94 14.74
C GLY A 88 2.24 -10.78 15.72
N SER A 89 3.18 -9.86 15.92
CA SER A 89 3.04 -8.74 16.86
C SER A 89 2.39 -7.49 16.24
N GLY A 90 2.51 -7.34 14.92
CA GLY A 90 2.11 -6.12 14.22
C GLY A 90 3.14 -4.98 14.33
N ASP A 91 4.28 -5.22 14.95
CA ASP A 91 5.38 -4.25 15.02
C ASP A 91 6.22 -4.29 13.74
N ASP A 92 6.43 -3.14 13.12
CA ASP A 92 7.15 -3.01 11.84
C ASP A 92 8.60 -3.50 11.96
N ARG A 93 9.26 -3.24 13.09
CA ARG A 93 10.65 -3.65 13.30
C ARG A 93 10.77 -5.16 13.44
N GLU A 94 9.87 -5.78 14.21
CA GLU A 94 9.86 -7.24 14.36
C GLU A 94 9.53 -7.95 13.06
N ASN A 95 8.61 -7.40 12.24
CA ASN A 95 8.29 -7.91 10.92
C ASN A 95 9.51 -7.87 10.00
N LEU A 96 10.23 -6.75 9.99
CA LEU A 96 11.44 -6.54 9.19
C LEU A 96 12.57 -7.49 9.63
N ASP A 97 12.83 -7.59 10.93
CA ASP A 97 13.88 -8.44 11.48
C ASP A 97 13.59 -9.94 11.19
N LEU A 98 12.33 -10.36 11.27
CA LEU A 98 11.93 -11.71 10.90
C LEU A 98 12.18 -11.99 9.40
N LEU A 99 11.86 -11.02 8.53
CA LEU A 99 12.09 -11.18 7.09
C LEU A 99 13.60 -11.31 6.79
N LEU A 100 14.44 -10.47 7.42
CA LEU A 100 15.90 -10.58 7.27
C LEU A 100 16.42 -11.93 7.75
N LYS A 101 15.92 -12.41 8.89
CA LYS A 101 16.27 -13.72 9.46
C LYS A 101 15.90 -14.86 8.51
N ASN A 102 14.70 -14.83 7.94
CA ASN A 102 14.26 -15.88 6.99
C ASN A 102 15.05 -15.88 5.69
N LEU A 103 15.78 -14.79 5.40
CA LEU A 103 16.66 -14.66 4.24
C LEU A 103 18.15 -14.88 4.58
N GLU A 104 18.49 -15.32 5.79
CA GLU A 104 19.87 -15.67 6.14
C GLU A 104 20.39 -16.83 5.27
N GLY A 105 21.58 -16.63 4.67
CA GLY A 105 22.17 -17.62 3.79
C GLY A 105 21.56 -17.71 2.39
N ILE A 106 20.53 -16.93 2.08
CA ILE A 106 19.88 -16.90 0.77
C ILE A 106 20.44 -15.71 -0.04
N ASP A 107 20.97 -16.01 -1.24
CA ASP A 107 21.50 -15.00 -2.16
C ASP A 107 20.44 -14.40 -3.10
N GLU A 108 19.40 -15.18 -3.43
CA GLU A 108 18.25 -14.66 -4.18
C GLU A 108 17.42 -13.74 -3.30
N ARG A 109 17.42 -12.45 -3.64
CA ARG A 109 16.80 -11.43 -2.79
C ARG A 109 15.75 -10.59 -3.53
N ARG A 110 15.39 -11.00 -4.75
CA ARG A 110 14.35 -10.29 -5.51
C ARG A 110 13.06 -10.22 -4.74
N ALA A 111 12.47 -9.05 -4.77
CA ALA A 111 11.22 -8.74 -4.09
C ALA A 111 10.47 -7.66 -4.86
N TYR A 112 9.20 -7.51 -4.52
CA TYR A 112 8.42 -6.38 -4.97
C TYR A 112 7.42 -5.96 -3.89
N PHE A 113 7.20 -4.67 -3.77
CA PHE A 113 6.00 -4.19 -3.11
C PHE A 113 4.82 -4.25 -4.08
N VAL A 114 3.66 -4.59 -3.56
CA VAL A 114 2.38 -4.53 -4.28
C VAL A 114 1.39 -3.64 -3.54
N CYS A 115 0.63 -2.86 -4.30
CA CYS A 115 -0.53 -2.13 -3.80
C CYS A 115 -1.71 -2.39 -4.72
N VAL A 116 -2.80 -2.87 -4.14
CA VAL A 116 -4.10 -2.89 -4.81
C VAL A 116 -4.94 -1.78 -4.22
N ALA A 117 -5.25 -0.77 -5.04
CA ALA A 117 -6.23 0.25 -4.72
C ALA A 117 -7.61 -0.20 -5.21
N ALA A 118 -8.61 -0.18 -4.34
CA ALA A 118 -9.99 -0.51 -4.64
C ALA A 118 -10.89 0.73 -4.55
N PHE A 119 -11.89 0.79 -5.39
CA PHE A 119 -12.94 1.80 -5.40
C PHE A 119 -14.30 1.11 -5.39
N VAL A 120 -15.26 1.68 -4.65
CA VAL A 120 -16.66 1.21 -4.56
C VAL A 120 -17.60 2.40 -4.53
N ASP A 121 -18.64 2.37 -5.35
CA ASP A 121 -19.77 3.28 -5.31
C ASP A 121 -21.09 2.57 -5.70
N HIS A 122 -22.16 3.32 -5.96
CA HIS A 122 -23.46 2.79 -6.34
C HIS A 122 -23.47 1.99 -7.64
N ASP A 123 -22.59 2.34 -8.57
CA ASP A 123 -22.58 1.79 -9.92
C ASP A 123 -21.60 0.63 -10.09
N GLY A 124 -20.81 0.33 -9.04
CA GLY A 124 -19.94 -0.82 -9.06
C GLY A 124 -18.59 -0.63 -8.35
N GLU A 125 -17.67 -1.48 -8.73
CA GLU A 125 -16.36 -1.63 -8.10
C GLU A 125 -15.25 -1.61 -9.14
N HIS A 126 -14.09 -1.10 -8.74
CA HIS A 126 -12.90 -1.08 -9.60
C HIS A 126 -11.65 -1.32 -8.77
N THR A 127 -10.69 -2.06 -9.31
CA THR A 127 -9.40 -2.31 -8.66
C THR A 127 -8.24 -1.99 -9.58
N ILE A 128 -7.16 -1.49 -9.00
CA ILE A 128 -5.92 -1.15 -9.69
C ILE A 128 -4.77 -1.76 -8.92
N GLU A 129 -4.02 -2.68 -9.54
CA GLU A 129 -2.80 -3.24 -8.96
C GLU A 129 -1.58 -2.59 -9.57
N LYS A 130 -0.60 -2.24 -8.72
CA LYS A 130 0.74 -1.80 -9.11
C LYS A 130 1.79 -2.49 -8.28
N ARG A 131 2.92 -2.78 -8.94
CA ARG A 131 4.09 -3.40 -8.30
C ARG A 131 5.29 -2.50 -8.42
N TRP A 132 6.10 -2.46 -7.38
CA TRP A 132 7.38 -1.76 -7.34
C TRP A 132 8.47 -2.80 -7.14
N HIS A 133 9.20 -3.12 -8.19
CA HIS A 133 10.21 -4.17 -8.18
C HIS A 133 11.53 -3.68 -7.57
N GLY A 134 12.23 -4.60 -6.90
CA GLY A 134 13.50 -4.36 -6.24
C GLY A 134 14.07 -5.64 -5.62
N GLN A 135 14.81 -5.45 -4.57
CA GLN A 135 15.41 -6.54 -3.78
C GLN A 135 15.45 -6.21 -2.29
N ILE A 136 15.65 -7.23 -1.47
CA ILE A 136 15.85 -7.05 -0.02
C ILE A 136 17.34 -6.84 0.27
N ALA A 137 17.70 -5.73 0.88
CA ALA A 137 19.04 -5.44 1.38
C ALA A 137 19.46 -6.46 2.46
N ARG A 138 20.76 -6.59 2.70
CA ARG A 138 21.28 -7.49 3.76
C ARG A 138 21.13 -6.89 5.16
N SER A 139 20.93 -5.58 5.26
CA SER A 139 20.73 -4.83 6.51
C SER A 139 19.86 -3.60 6.25
N ALA A 140 19.28 -3.06 7.31
CA ALA A 140 18.44 -1.88 7.24
C ALA A 140 19.28 -0.59 7.04
N HIS A 141 18.84 0.29 6.13
CA HIS A 141 19.42 1.59 5.85
C HIS A 141 18.34 2.66 5.72
N GLY A 142 18.68 3.90 6.06
CA GLY A 142 17.74 5.02 6.05
C GLY A 142 16.82 5.06 7.28
N GLY A 143 16.10 6.14 7.43
CA GLY A 143 15.21 6.38 8.56
C GLY A 143 13.86 6.94 8.16
N GLY A 144 13.57 7.02 6.85
CA GLY A 144 12.28 7.45 6.32
C GLY A 144 11.32 6.28 6.09
N GLY A 145 10.10 6.62 5.68
CA GLY A 145 9.09 5.61 5.36
C GLY A 145 8.57 4.83 6.57
N PHE A 146 8.13 3.59 6.33
CA PHE A 146 7.61 2.68 7.36
C PHE A 146 7.69 1.22 6.87
N GLY A 147 7.41 0.27 7.77
CA GLY A 147 7.39 -1.16 7.46
C GLY A 147 8.73 -1.66 6.95
N TYR A 148 8.76 -2.21 5.75
CA TYR A 148 9.95 -2.80 5.13
C TYR A 148 10.79 -1.82 4.31
N ASP A 149 10.46 -0.53 4.27
CA ASP A 149 11.20 0.49 3.52
C ASP A 149 12.70 0.49 3.82
N PRO A 150 13.17 0.29 5.09
CA PRO A 150 14.60 0.27 5.39
C PRO A 150 15.40 -0.88 4.79
N ILE A 151 14.74 -1.95 4.34
CA ILE A 151 15.40 -3.12 3.74
C ILE A 151 15.02 -3.34 2.27
N PHE A 152 14.16 -2.52 1.69
CA PHE A 152 13.77 -2.64 0.30
C PHE A 152 14.57 -1.68 -0.58
N GLU A 153 15.38 -2.22 -1.47
CA GLU A 153 16.14 -1.48 -2.48
C GLU A 153 15.37 -1.53 -3.81
N PRO A 154 14.74 -0.43 -4.23
CA PRO A 154 14.10 -0.36 -5.53
C PRO A 154 15.08 -0.58 -6.66
N GLN A 155 14.65 -1.26 -7.71
CA GLN A 155 15.48 -1.56 -8.86
C GLN A 155 16.07 -0.28 -9.47
N GLY A 156 17.40 -0.27 -9.64
CA GLY A 156 18.13 0.80 -10.33
C GLY A 156 18.46 2.03 -9.47
N LEU A 157 18.10 2.07 -8.17
CA LEU A 157 18.35 3.24 -7.33
C LEU A 157 19.62 3.13 -6.47
N GLY A 158 20.06 1.92 -6.11
CA GLY A 158 21.24 1.71 -5.26
C GLY A 158 21.12 2.27 -3.84
N LYS A 159 19.92 2.51 -3.38
CA LYS A 159 19.56 2.94 -2.02
C LYS A 159 18.21 2.36 -1.61
N THR A 160 17.94 2.26 -0.31
CA THR A 160 16.68 1.74 0.18
C THR A 160 15.54 2.75 0.01
N ALA A 161 14.29 2.26 0.08
CA ALA A 161 13.11 3.12 0.07
C ALA A 161 13.08 4.10 1.25
N ALA A 162 13.66 3.73 2.39
CA ALA A 162 13.79 4.60 3.56
C ALA A 162 14.84 5.72 3.43
N GLU A 163 15.68 5.69 2.39
CA GLU A 163 16.63 6.75 2.06
C GLU A 163 16.07 7.75 1.04
N LEU A 164 14.87 7.52 0.54
CA LEU A 164 14.14 8.44 -0.32
C LEU A 164 13.40 9.49 0.52
N SER A 165 13.26 10.68 -0.02
CA SER A 165 12.26 11.62 0.51
C SER A 165 10.84 11.07 0.27
N SER A 166 9.87 11.54 1.06
CA SER A 166 8.48 11.15 0.87
C SER A 166 7.96 11.50 -0.54
N GLU A 167 8.44 12.60 -1.11
CA GLU A 167 8.05 13.02 -2.45
C GLU A 167 8.63 12.09 -3.52
N GLU A 168 9.93 11.79 -3.46
CA GLU A 168 10.58 10.84 -4.37
C GLU A 168 9.89 9.47 -4.31
N LYS A 169 9.62 8.96 -3.09
CA LYS A 169 8.93 7.68 -2.90
C LYS A 169 7.52 7.71 -3.48
N ASN A 170 6.74 8.75 -3.25
CA ASN A 170 5.38 8.87 -3.75
C ASN A 170 5.32 8.92 -5.29
N GLU A 171 6.36 9.38 -5.97
CA GLU A 171 6.39 9.41 -7.44
C GLU A 171 6.59 8.03 -8.07
N ILE A 172 7.33 7.12 -7.42
CA ILE A 172 7.77 5.87 -8.04
C ILE A 172 7.25 4.60 -7.37
N SER A 173 6.73 4.70 -6.14
CA SER A 173 6.31 3.52 -5.38
C SER A 173 5.05 2.85 -5.93
N HIS A 174 4.83 1.61 -5.52
CA HIS A 174 3.61 0.85 -5.79
C HIS A 174 2.34 1.64 -5.45
N ARG A 175 2.31 2.27 -4.27
CA ARG A 175 1.16 3.08 -3.81
C ARG A 175 1.03 4.36 -4.62
N GLY A 176 2.13 5.06 -4.90
CA GLY A 176 2.13 6.23 -5.75
C GLY A 176 1.52 5.97 -7.11
N GLN A 177 2.00 4.92 -7.79
CA GLN A 177 1.50 4.51 -9.10
C GLN A 177 0.02 4.09 -9.06
N ALA A 178 -0.40 3.32 -8.03
CA ALA A 178 -1.79 2.87 -7.89
C ALA A 178 -2.75 4.05 -7.70
N PHE A 179 -2.42 4.99 -6.81
CA PHE A 179 -3.31 6.11 -6.52
C PHE A 179 -3.27 7.24 -7.55
N VAL A 180 -2.18 7.44 -8.28
CA VAL A 180 -2.17 8.31 -9.47
C VAL A 180 -3.12 7.73 -10.55
N THR A 181 -3.07 6.42 -10.78
CA THR A 181 -3.98 5.75 -11.73
C THR A 181 -5.43 5.82 -11.22
N MET A 182 -5.67 5.60 -9.93
CA MET A 182 -7.00 5.73 -9.31
C MET A 182 -7.54 7.16 -9.45
N ALA A 183 -6.73 8.18 -9.24
CA ALA A 183 -7.13 9.58 -9.41
C ALA A 183 -7.56 9.88 -10.85
N SER A 184 -6.87 9.31 -11.85
CA SER A 184 -7.28 9.44 -13.25
C SER A 184 -8.64 8.79 -13.50
N PHE A 185 -8.81 7.53 -13.07
CA PHE A 185 -10.08 6.82 -13.17
C PHE A 185 -11.24 7.60 -12.53
N LEU A 186 -11.03 8.14 -11.34
CA LEU A 186 -12.06 8.89 -10.61
C LEU A 186 -12.41 10.22 -11.28
N ARG A 187 -11.43 10.93 -11.86
CA ARG A 187 -11.70 12.15 -12.65
C ARG A 187 -12.54 11.84 -13.87
N ASP A 188 -12.23 10.76 -14.60
CA ASP A 188 -12.98 10.36 -15.78
C ASP A 188 -14.41 9.97 -15.40
N ARG A 189 -14.58 9.25 -14.26
CA ARG A 189 -15.89 8.81 -13.77
C ARG A 189 -16.76 9.96 -13.28
N PHE A 190 -16.21 10.96 -12.62
CA PHE A 190 -16.97 12.06 -12.02
C PHE A 190 -16.95 13.37 -12.80
N GLY A 191 -16.30 13.39 -13.96
CA GLY A 191 -16.33 14.52 -14.89
C GLY A 191 -15.61 15.77 -14.36
N ALA A 192 -14.50 15.60 -13.62
CA ALA A 192 -13.83 16.69 -12.92
C ALA A 192 -12.49 17.10 -13.57
#